data_fa22b1abde20117c495dc75e7442a9e0
#
_entry.id   fa22b1abde20117c495dc75e7442a9e0
#
_cell.length_a   1.000
_cell.length_b   1.000
_cell.length_c   1.000
_cell.angle_alpha   90.00
_cell.angle_beta   90.00
_cell.angle_gamma   90.00
#
_symmetry.space_group_name_H-M   'P 1'
#
loop_
_entity.id
_entity.type
_entity.pdbx_description
1 polymer ?
#
loop_
_entity_poly.entity_id
_entity_poly.type
_entity_poly.pdbx_seq_one_letter_code
_entity_poly.pdbx_strand_id
1 'polypeptide(L)'
;MSVKPCLVAFLLVGSIAVCWADEYGRFDGSIKTEWVDDGPSPRLMRLLEDFAYVDADGKRWVAPAGAVVDGASIPRPFWPVIGGPFDGHYRNASVVHDYYCIDRSESWEAVHRMFYEAMRAAGVAEVTAKIMFYAVWNFGPRWEQVRMRDGDGYSVKTVAWTPPDEPERREVEVDWIRSANPSLEEIEALSALRQSR
;
A
#
# COMPACT_ATOMS: atom_id res chain seq x y z
N MET A 1 -21.30 -42.41 -58.19
CA MET A 1 -21.54 -42.15 -56.77
C MET A 1 -20.37 -41.32 -56.25
N SER A 2 -20.62 -40.03 -56.08
CA SER A 2 -19.60 -39.07 -55.66
C SER A 2 -19.74 -38.79 -54.17
N VAL A 3 -18.74 -39.13 -53.38
CA VAL A 3 -18.72 -38.90 -51.92
C VAL A 3 -18.00 -37.57 -51.68
N LYS A 4 -18.76 -36.57 -51.18
CA LYS A 4 -18.21 -35.26 -50.78
C LYS A 4 -17.57 -35.40 -49.37
N PRO A 5 -16.36 -34.87 -49.12
CA PRO A 5 -15.81 -34.84 -47.77
C PRO A 5 -16.49 -33.71 -46.98
N CYS A 6 -16.91 -34.08 -45.76
CA CYS A 6 -17.43 -33.13 -44.78
C CYS A 6 -16.25 -32.47 -44.05
N LEU A 7 -16.11 -31.17 -44.25
CA LEU A 7 -15.10 -30.37 -43.54
C LEU A 7 -15.60 -30.05 -42.13
N VAL A 8 -15.02 -30.67 -41.13
CA VAL A 8 -15.24 -30.32 -39.71
C VAL A 8 -14.32 -29.16 -39.34
N ALA A 9 -14.90 -27.98 -39.22
CA ALA A 9 -14.20 -26.81 -38.70
C ALA A 9 -14.08 -26.94 -37.18
N PHE A 10 -12.85 -27.17 -36.69
CA PHE A 10 -12.53 -27.04 -35.26
C PHE A 10 -12.43 -25.54 -34.92
N LEU A 11 -13.45 -25.03 -34.25
CA LEU A 11 -13.39 -23.74 -33.57
C LEU A 11 -12.52 -23.90 -32.32
N LEU A 12 -11.25 -23.44 -32.39
CA LEU A 12 -10.41 -23.21 -31.22
C LEU A 12 -10.98 -22.00 -30.44
N VAL A 13 -11.79 -22.28 -29.45
CA VAL A 13 -12.13 -21.28 -28.42
C VAL A 13 -10.89 -21.10 -27.55
N GLY A 14 -10.04 -20.15 -27.93
CA GLY A 14 -8.95 -19.70 -27.08
C GLY A 14 -9.53 -19.07 -25.81
N SER A 15 -9.44 -19.76 -24.68
CA SER A 15 -9.67 -19.15 -23.37
C SER A 15 -8.66 -18.04 -23.18
N ILE A 16 -9.09 -16.80 -23.35
CA ILE A 16 -8.33 -15.64 -22.90
C ILE A 16 -8.42 -15.70 -21.37
N ALA A 17 -7.42 -16.26 -20.72
CA ALA A 17 -7.20 -16.08 -19.29
C ALA A 17 -6.84 -14.60 -19.11
N VAL A 18 -7.84 -13.77 -18.83
CA VAL A 18 -7.62 -12.38 -18.41
C VAL A 18 -6.88 -12.47 -17.08
N CYS A 19 -5.58 -12.18 -17.11
CA CYS A 19 -4.74 -12.14 -15.93
C CYS A 19 -5.09 -10.86 -15.17
N TRP A 20 -5.99 -10.96 -14.19
CA TRP A 20 -6.40 -9.86 -13.30
C TRP A 20 -5.25 -9.32 -12.44
N ALA A 21 -4.09 -10.01 -12.46
CA ALA A 21 -2.91 -9.61 -11.72
C ALA A 21 -2.19 -8.36 -12.26
N ASP A 22 -2.51 -7.90 -13.47
CA ASP A 22 -1.83 -6.77 -14.10
C ASP A 22 -2.49 -5.40 -13.83
N GLU A 23 -3.74 -5.37 -13.37
CA GLU A 23 -4.45 -4.10 -13.14
C GLU A 23 -3.82 -3.27 -12.01
N TYR A 24 -3.34 -3.95 -10.96
CA TYR A 24 -2.73 -3.31 -9.79
C TYR A 24 -1.25 -3.68 -9.64
N GLY A 25 -0.62 -4.21 -10.69
CA GLY A 25 0.77 -4.64 -10.61
C GLY A 25 0.98 -5.99 -9.92
N ARG A 26 2.22 -6.26 -9.47
CA ARG A 26 2.62 -7.57 -8.92
C ARG A 26 3.73 -7.45 -7.89
N PHE A 27 3.87 -8.47 -7.05
CA PHE A 27 5.03 -8.62 -6.19
C PHE A 27 6.14 -9.39 -6.90
N ASP A 28 7.38 -9.03 -6.56
CA ASP A 28 8.59 -9.70 -7.02
C ASP A 28 9.43 -10.14 -5.81
N GLY A 29 9.73 -11.42 -5.77
CA GLY A 29 10.36 -12.08 -4.62
C GLY A 29 9.37 -12.65 -3.61
N SER A 30 9.89 -13.10 -2.49
CA SER A 30 9.14 -13.60 -1.35
C SER A 30 9.67 -12.98 -0.05
N ILE A 31 8.79 -12.69 0.89
CA ILE A 31 9.19 -12.13 2.18
C ILE A 31 9.94 -13.22 2.98
N LYS A 32 11.22 -12.98 3.23
CA LYS A 32 12.04 -13.74 4.17
C LYS A 32 12.56 -12.79 5.22
N THR A 33 12.25 -13.06 6.48
CA THR A 33 12.58 -12.17 7.59
C THR A 33 13.15 -12.95 8.76
N GLU A 34 13.91 -12.24 9.59
CA GLU A 34 14.29 -12.67 10.94
C GLU A 34 13.78 -11.66 11.97
N TRP A 35 13.50 -12.12 13.18
CA TRP A 35 13.17 -11.22 14.29
C TRP A 35 14.39 -10.45 14.74
N VAL A 36 14.19 -9.17 15.08
CA VAL A 36 15.25 -8.32 15.65
C VAL A 36 15.07 -8.30 17.17
N ASP A 37 15.87 -9.10 17.88
CA ASP A 37 15.73 -9.28 19.34
C ASP A 37 16.21 -8.05 20.13
N ASP A 38 17.14 -7.26 19.60
CA ASP A 38 17.76 -6.12 20.27
C ASP A 38 17.08 -4.77 19.94
N GLY A 39 15.91 -4.81 19.29
CA GLY A 39 15.21 -3.62 18.84
C GLY A 39 14.35 -2.97 19.92
N PRO A 40 13.94 -1.71 19.70
CA PRO A 40 13.06 -0.97 20.63
C PRO A 40 11.63 -1.54 20.69
N SER A 41 11.29 -2.47 19.81
CA SER A 41 9.98 -3.13 19.72
C SER A 41 10.13 -4.62 19.49
N PRO A 42 9.37 -5.48 20.19
CA PRO A 42 9.40 -6.93 20.00
C PRO A 42 8.82 -7.40 18.66
N ARG A 43 8.39 -6.48 17.80
CA ARG A 43 7.77 -6.79 16.51
C ARG A 43 8.64 -6.43 15.30
N LEU A 44 9.88 -5.99 15.54
CA LEU A 44 10.79 -5.66 14.46
C LEU A 44 11.25 -6.90 13.72
N MET A 45 11.17 -6.84 12.41
CA MET A 45 11.67 -7.88 11.51
C MET A 45 12.64 -7.28 10.52
N ARG A 46 13.73 -8.00 10.26
CA ARG A 46 14.71 -7.63 9.24
C ARG A 46 14.51 -8.48 8.01
N LEU A 47 14.45 -7.85 6.82
CA LEU A 47 14.43 -8.55 5.55
C LEU A 47 15.78 -9.22 5.28
N LEU A 48 15.77 -10.49 4.87
CA LEU A 48 16.95 -11.24 4.51
C LEU A 48 17.31 -11.13 3.02
N GLU A 49 16.33 -10.75 2.19
CA GLU A 49 16.50 -10.59 0.74
C GLU A 49 15.68 -9.37 0.30
N ASP A 50 16.01 -8.82 -0.87
CA ASP A 50 15.19 -7.77 -1.49
C ASP A 50 13.78 -8.29 -1.75
N PHE A 51 12.81 -7.45 -1.42
CA PHE A 51 11.41 -7.70 -1.72
C PHE A 51 10.82 -6.47 -2.41
N ALA A 52 10.05 -6.68 -3.49
CA ALA A 52 9.54 -5.57 -4.26
C ALA A 52 8.07 -5.72 -4.63
N TYR A 53 7.44 -4.57 -4.81
CA TYR A 53 6.19 -4.40 -5.54
C TYR A 53 6.48 -3.64 -6.84
N VAL A 54 5.93 -4.11 -7.95
CA VAL A 54 5.98 -3.43 -9.25
C VAL A 54 4.56 -2.99 -9.56
N ASP A 55 4.34 -1.68 -9.62
CA ASP A 55 3.01 -1.11 -9.89
C ASP A 55 2.58 -1.30 -11.36
N ALA A 56 1.36 -0.89 -11.69
CA ALA A 56 0.79 -1.03 -13.02
C ALA A 56 1.57 -0.22 -14.09
N ASP A 57 2.24 0.85 -13.70
CA ASP A 57 3.08 1.68 -14.58
C ASP A 57 4.50 1.13 -14.74
N GLY A 58 4.83 0.03 -14.02
CA GLY A 58 6.13 -0.63 -14.06
C GLY A 58 7.17 -0.03 -13.11
N LYS A 59 6.81 0.93 -12.24
CA LYS A 59 7.70 1.43 -11.20
C LYS A 59 7.93 0.33 -10.16
N ARG A 60 9.19 0.13 -9.82
CA ARG A 60 9.62 -0.86 -8.85
C ARG A 60 9.84 -0.22 -7.48
N TRP A 61 9.05 -0.62 -6.51
CA TRP A 61 9.12 -0.23 -5.11
C TRP A 61 9.86 -1.31 -4.33
N VAL A 62 11.09 -1.05 -3.93
CA VAL A 62 11.99 -2.07 -3.34
C VAL A 62 12.19 -1.82 -1.86
N ALA A 63 11.87 -2.81 -1.04
CA ALA A 63 12.37 -2.93 0.32
C ALA A 63 13.62 -3.82 0.30
N PRO A 64 14.83 -3.26 0.51
CA PRO A 64 16.07 -3.99 0.32
C PRO A 64 16.36 -4.97 1.45
N ALA A 65 17.23 -5.95 1.19
CA ALA A 65 17.80 -6.78 2.23
C ALA A 65 18.41 -5.93 3.35
N GLY A 66 18.18 -6.33 4.60
CA GLY A 66 18.58 -5.57 5.78
C GLY A 66 17.59 -4.51 6.25
N ALA A 67 16.57 -4.16 5.45
CA ALA A 67 15.51 -3.26 5.90
C ALA A 67 14.80 -3.83 7.13
N VAL A 68 14.56 -2.96 8.13
CA VAL A 68 13.85 -3.32 9.36
C VAL A 68 12.46 -2.72 9.30
N VAL A 69 11.46 -3.57 9.48
CA VAL A 69 10.03 -3.21 9.42
C VAL A 69 9.31 -3.71 10.67
N ASP A 70 8.27 -3.02 11.10
CA ASP A 70 7.46 -3.39 12.29
C ASP A 70 6.02 -3.80 11.94
N GLY A 71 5.74 -3.93 10.63
CA GLY A 71 4.41 -4.22 10.08
C GLY A 71 3.59 -2.96 9.91
N ALA A 72 2.72 -2.98 8.91
CA ALA A 72 2.01 -1.83 8.38
C ALA A 72 1.87 -0.67 9.35
N SER A 73 2.39 0.50 8.99
CA SER A 73 2.24 1.76 9.73
C SER A 73 0.76 2.20 9.85
N ILE A 74 -0.13 1.20 9.99
CA ILE A 74 -1.56 1.38 10.17
C ILE A 74 -1.80 1.78 11.62
N PRO A 75 -2.47 2.92 11.85
CA PRO A 75 -2.78 3.36 13.21
C PRO A 75 -3.55 2.30 14.00
N ARG A 76 -3.12 2.03 15.24
CA ARG A 76 -3.69 1.00 16.13
C ARG A 76 -5.22 1.00 16.24
N PRO A 77 -5.90 2.17 16.22
CA PRO A 77 -7.37 2.20 16.29
C PRO A 77 -8.09 1.47 15.16
N PHE A 78 -7.42 1.19 14.06
CA PHE A 78 -8.00 0.43 12.93
C PHE A 78 -7.83 -1.09 13.03
N TRP A 79 -6.94 -1.59 13.90
CA TRP A 79 -6.67 -3.03 14.04
C TRP A 79 -7.90 -3.89 14.33
N PRO A 80 -8.88 -3.45 15.15
CA PRO A 80 -10.10 -4.24 15.37
C PRO A 80 -10.96 -4.43 14.11
N VAL A 81 -10.78 -3.55 13.10
CA VAL A 81 -11.57 -3.55 11.86
C VAL A 81 -10.88 -4.35 10.76
N ILE A 82 -9.55 -4.31 10.70
CA ILE A 82 -8.76 -4.82 9.56
C ILE A 82 -7.79 -5.95 9.94
N GLY A 83 -7.60 -6.24 11.21
CA GLY A 83 -6.60 -7.20 11.71
C GLY A 83 -5.28 -6.55 12.14
N GLY A 84 -4.37 -7.34 12.66
CA GLY A 84 -3.05 -6.90 13.12
C GLY A 84 -2.07 -6.61 11.95
N PRO A 85 -0.93 -5.96 12.22
CA PRO A 85 -0.02 -5.43 11.19
C PRO A 85 0.59 -6.48 10.25
N PHE A 86 0.52 -7.76 10.59
CA PHE A 86 1.05 -8.86 9.80
C PHE A 86 0.00 -9.90 9.39
N ASP A 87 -1.27 -9.61 9.64
CA ASP A 87 -2.35 -10.55 9.37
C ASP A 87 -2.86 -10.42 7.92
N GLY A 88 -3.30 -11.54 7.34
CA GLY A 88 -4.01 -11.58 6.08
C GLY A 88 -3.20 -11.27 4.82
N HIS A 89 -3.93 -10.96 3.76
CA HIS A 89 -3.39 -10.77 2.40
C HIS A 89 -2.57 -9.49 2.23
N TYR A 90 -2.73 -8.48 3.09
CA TYR A 90 -2.02 -7.20 2.96
C TYR A 90 -0.58 -7.22 3.49
N ARG A 91 -0.10 -8.34 4.05
CA ARG A 91 1.26 -8.46 4.59
C ARG A 91 2.35 -8.01 3.61
N ASN A 92 2.24 -8.44 2.35
CA ASN A 92 3.20 -8.09 1.32
C ASN A 92 3.24 -6.57 1.05
N ALA A 93 2.07 -5.97 0.93
CA ALA A 93 1.93 -4.52 0.77
C ALA A 93 2.48 -3.76 1.99
N SER A 94 2.23 -4.27 3.20
CA SER A 94 2.68 -3.65 4.45
C SER A 94 4.19 -3.55 4.55
N VAL A 95 4.93 -4.58 4.13
CA VAL A 95 6.41 -4.57 4.19
C VAL A 95 6.99 -3.46 3.33
N VAL A 96 6.50 -3.30 2.10
CA VAL A 96 6.98 -2.25 1.18
C VAL A 96 6.57 -0.87 1.70
N HIS A 97 5.31 -0.71 2.11
CA HIS A 97 4.80 0.55 2.67
C HIS A 97 5.58 1.01 3.90
N ASP A 98 5.83 0.10 4.83
CA ASP A 98 6.53 0.39 6.08
C ASP A 98 7.98 0.84 5.82
N TYR A 99 8.68 0.15 4.91
CA TYR A 99 10.00 0.56 4.47
C TYR A 99 10.00 2.02 3.97
N TYR A 100 9.11 2.38 3.05
CA TYR A 100 9.08 3.75 2.50
C TYR A 100 8.59 4.80 3.49
N CYS A 101 7.80 4.44 4.49
CA CYS A 101 7.47 5.34 5.61
C CYS A 101 8.70 5.70 6.47
N ILE A 102 9.71 4.82 6.52
CA ILE A 102 10.98 5.04 7.22
C ILE A 102 12.00 5.73 6.30
N ASP A 103 12.19 5.24 5.08
CA ASP A 103 13.16 5.71 4.10
C ASP A 103 12.85 7.12 3.57
N ARG A 104 11.57 7.41 3.28
CA ARG A 104 11.05 8.73 2.87
C ARG A 104 11.69 9.29 1.60
N SER A 105 12.17 8.44 0.73
CA SER A 105 12.73 8.83 -0.57
C SER A 105 11.66 9.26 -1.59
N GLU A 106 10.42 8.82 -1.36
CA GLU A 106 9.24 9.18 -2.16
C GLU A 106 8.31 10.10 -1.34
N SER A 107 7.34 10.77 -1.98
CA SER A 107 6.34 11.53 -1.25
C SER A 107 5.40 10.62 -0.44
N TRP A 108 4.92 11.08 0.71
CA TRP A 108 4.00 10.30 1.54
C TRP A 108 2.70 9.94 0.79
N GLU A 109 2.22 10.84 -0.09
CA GLU A 109 1.06 10.61 -0.93
C GLU A 109 1.28 9.43 -1.87
N ALA A 110 2.43 9.43 -2.56
CA ALA A 110 2.80 8.33 -3.46
C ALA A 110 2.94 7.00 -2.70
N VAL A 111 3.54 7.02 -1.50
CA VAL A 111 3.71 5.83 -0.66
C VAL A 111 2.37 5.29 -0.18
N HIS A 112 1.44 6.15 0.23
CA HIS A 112 0.11 5.69 0.68
C HIS A 112 -0.76 5.21 -0.48
N ARG A 113 -0.67 5.83 -1.67
CA ARG A 113 -1.33 5.32 -2.89
C ARG A 113 -0.77 3.97 -3.32
N MET A 114 0.56 3.85 -3.36
CA MET A 114 1.24 2.57 -3.63
C MET A 114 0.74 1.47 -2.69
N PHE A 115 0.54 1.78 -1.40
CA PHE A 115 0.04 0.80 -0.42
C PHE A 115 -1.36 0.28 -0.81
N TYR A 116 -2.26 1.17 -1.25
CA TYR A 116 -3.58 0.74 -1.74
C TYR A 116 -3.46 -0.20 -2.93
N GLU A 117 -2.69 0.17 -3.94
CA GLU A 117 -2.50 -0.63 -5.16
C GLU A 117 -1.85 -1.99 -4.85
N ALA A 118 -0.81 -1.99 -4.00
CA ALA A 118 -0.16 -3.21 -3.55
C ALA A 118 -1.11 -4.13 -2.76
N MET A 119 -2.02 -3.58 -1.94
CA MET A 119 -3.07 -4.36 -1.28
C MET A 119 -4.03 -4.98 -2.30
N ARG A 120 -4.43 -4.23 -3.34
CA ARG A 120 -5.29 -4.75 -4.42
C ARG A 120 -4.57 -5.87 -5.19
N ALA A 121 -3.29 -5.69 -5.52
CA ALA A 121 -2.45 -6.73 -6.13
C ALA A 121 -2.33 -7.99 -5.25
N ALA A 122 -2.35 -7.83 -3.92
CA ALA A 122 -2.36 -8.93 -2.95
C ALA A 122 -3.72 -9.62 -2.79
N GLY A 123 -4.78 -9.15 -3.47
CA GLY A 123 -6.13 -9.72 -3.39
C GLY A 123 -6.94 -9.24 -2.17
N VAL A 124 -6.56 -8.15 -1.53
CA VAL A 124 -7.37 -7.53 -0.48
C VAL A 124 -8.66 -6.97 -1.10
N ALA A 125 -9.79 -7.24 -0.47
CA ALA A 125 -11.08 -6.74 -0.91
C ALA A 125 -11.09 -5.20 -0.98
N GLU A 126 -11.70 -4.64 -2.02
CA GLU A 126 -11.64 -3.21 -2.34
C GLU A 126 -12.04 -2.31 -1.16
N VAL A 127 -13.18 -2.57 -0.52
CA VAL A 127 -13.64 -1.77 0.63
C VAL A 127 -12.65 -1.84 1.79
N THR A 128 -12.07 -3.01 2.05
CA THR A 128 -11.04 -3.17 3.09
C THR A 128 -9.79 -2.37 2.74
N ALA A 129 -9.32 -2.46 1.50
CA ALA A 129 -8.16 -1.69 1.03
C ALA A 129 -8.40 -0.18 1.11
N LYS A 130 -9.63 0.30 0.79
CA LYS A 130 -10.03 1.70 0.94
C LYS A 130 -10.06 2.16 2.40
N ILE A 131 -10.52 1.32 3.33
CA ILE A 131 -10.48 1.65 4.77
C ILE A 131 -9.03 1.73 5.25
N MET A 132 -8.16 0.84 4.82
CA MET A 132 -6.73 0.87 5.16
C MET A 132 -6.03 2.07 4.55
N PHE A 133 -6.34 2.39 3.29
CA PHE A 133 -5.86 3.61 2.62
C PHE A 133 -6.30 4.87 3.38
N TYR A 134 -7.59 4.98 3.71
CA TYR A 134 -8.13 6.06 4.52
C TYR A 134 -7.37 6.20 5.86
N ALA A 135 -7.07 5.08 6.51
CA ALA A 135 -6.36 5.07 7.79
C ALA A 135 -4.95 5.66 7.66
N VAL A 136 -4.16 5.20 6.69
CA VAL A 136 -2.79 5.70 6.50
C VAL A 136 -2.78 7.11 5.92
N TRP A 137 -3.72 7.45 5.02
CA TRP A 137 -3.83 8.77 4.42
C TRP A 137 -4.17 9.85 5.44
N ASN A 138 -5.06 9.58 6.38
CA ASN A 138 -5.53 10.57 7.35
C ASN A 138 -4.75 10.58 8.67
N PHE A 139 -4.23 9.45 9.10
CA PHE A 139 -3.65 9.27 10.43
C PHE A 139 -2.29 8.58 10.41
N GLY A 140 -1.78 8.24 9.23
CA GLY A 140 -0.44 7.69 9.03
C GLY A 140 0.64 8.75 9.03
N PRO A 141 1.91 8.32 8.94
CA PRO A 141 3.05 9.24 8.91
C PRO A 141 3.05 10.07 7.63
N ARG A 142 3.34 11.35 7.76
CA ARG A 142 3.52 12.31 6.66
C ARG A 142 4.90 12.94 6.77
N TRP A 143 5.44 13.39 5.66
CA TRP A 143 6.73 14.08 5.63
C TRP A 143 6.84 15.02 4.44
N GLU A 144 7.70 16.01 4.59
CA GLU A 144 8.06 16.92 3.51
C GLU A 144 9.57 17.21 3.53
N GLN A 145 10.12 17.52 2.38
CA GLN A 145 11.49 17.97 2.26
C GLN A 145 11.52 19.49 2.30
N VAL A 146 12.03 20.04 3.41
CA VAL A 146 12.10 21.47 3.64
C VAL A 146 13.53 21.95 3.34
N ARG A 147 13.65 22.95 2.46
CA ARG A 147 14.91 23.62 2.21
C ARG A 147 15.19 24.63 3.30
N MET A 148 16.22 24.39 4.07
CA MET A 148 16.64 25.27 5.17
C MET A 148 17.93 26.02 4.81
N ARG A 149 18.04 27.26 5.25
CA ARG A 149 19.28 28.00 5.13
C ARG A 149 20.28 27.49 6.18
N ASP A 150 21.51 27.19 5.74
CA ASP A 150 22.57 26.67 6.58
C ASP A 150 23.85 27.46 6.30
N GLY A 151 24.16 28.44 7.16
CA GLY A 151 25.24 29.41 6.93
C GLY A 151 25.02 30.19 5.62
N ASP A 152 25.99 30.14 4.72
CA ASP A 152 25.93 30.77 3.39
C ASP A 152 25.29 29.86 2.32
N GLY A 153 24.85 28.64 2.68
CA GLY A 153 24.27 27.65 1.81
C GLY A 153 22.82 27.24 2.17
N TYR A 154 22.38 26.17 1.53
CA TYR A 154 21.10 25.55 1.82
C TYR A 154 21.29 24.05 2.03
N SER A 155 20.60 23.50 3.02
CA SER A 155 20.42 22.06 3.23
C SER A 155 18.98 21.66 3.02
N VAL A 156 18.75 20.38 2.70
CA VAL A 156 17.39 19.80 2.64
C VAL A 156 17.21 18.95 3.88
N LYS A 157 16.14 19.20 4.62
CA LYS A 157 15.79 18.44 5.82
C LYS A 157 14.42 17.82 5.64
N THR A 158 14.31 16.53 5.92
CA THR A 158 13.00 15.86 5.99
C THR A 158 12.35 16.14 7.33
N VAL A 159 11.17 16.75 7.30
CA VAL A 159 10.31 16.97 8.48
C VAL A 159 9.16 15.99 8.39
N ALA A 160 8.99 15.19 9.45
CA ALA A 160 7.93 14.20 9.52
C ALA A 160 6.99 14.49 10.68
N TRP A 161 5.70 14.19 10.49
CA TRP A 161 4.66 14.30 11.52
C TRP A 161 3.58 13.23 11.31
N THR A 162 2.79 12.99 12.35
CA THR A 162 1.61 12.12 12.25
C THR A 162 0.39 12.94 12.68
N PRO A 163 -0.66 13.01 11.86
CA PRO A 163 -1.90 13.69 12.22
C PRO A 163 -2.52 13.05 13.47
N PRO A 164 -3.24 13.83 14.31
CA PRO A 164 -3.93 13.31 15.48
C PRO A 164 -5.08 12.38 15.09
N ASP A 165 -5.32 11.35 15.90
CA ASP A 165 -6.50 10.49 15.75
C ASP A 165 -7.75 11.21 16.27
N GLU A 166 -8.86 11.08 15.54
CA GLU A 166 -10.17 11.66 15.86
C GLU A 166 -11.23 10.55 15.83
N PRO A 167 -11.47 9.86 16.97
CA PRO A 167 -12.27 8.62 17.00
C PRO A 167 -13.69 8.76 16.44
N GLU A 168 -14.42 9.81 16.83
CA GLU A 168 -15.82 10.02 16.39
C GLU A 168 -15.91 10.18 14.87
N ARG A 169 -15.00 10.96 14.31
CA ARG A 169 -14.92 11.18 12.87
C ARG A 169 -14.56 9.88 12.14
N ARG A 170 -13.58 9.16 12.66
CA ARG A 170 -13.11 7.89 12.08
C ARG A 170 -14.26 6.91 11.89
N GLU A 171 -15.13 6.74 12.89
CA GLU A 171 -16.27 5.83 12.81
C GLU A 171 -17.23 6.22 11.69
N VAL A 172 -17.63 7.50 11.63
CA VAL A 172 -18.53 8.03 10.61
C VAL A 172 -17.96 7.82 9.20
N GLU A 173 -16.68 8.07 9.02
CA GLU A 173 -16.05 7.99 7.69
C GLU A 173 -15.75 6.57 7.24
N VAL A 174 -15.44 5.67 8.16
CA VAL A 174 -15.34 4.23 7.87
C VAL A 174 -16.70 3.68 7.44
N ASP A 175 -17.80 4.10 8.08
CA ASP A 175 -19.15 3.69 7.69
C ASP A 175 -19.55 4.28 6.34
N TRP A 176 -19.15 5.52 6.05
CA TRP A 176 -19.32 6.12 4.71
C TRP A 176 -18.56 5.31 3.65
N ILE A 177 -17.29 4.91 3.88
CA ILE A 177 -16.52 4.10 2.94
C ILE A 177 -17.20 2.75 2.71
N ARG A 178 -17.73 2.11 3.75
CA ARG A 178 -18.44 0.83 3.65
C ARG A 178 -19.72 0.92 2.85
N SER A 179 -20.49 2.00 3.02
CA SER A 179 -21.81 2.14 2.43
C SER A 179 -21.80 2.74 1.03
N ALA A 180 -20.93 3.71 0.78
CA ALA A 180 -20.87 4.46 -0.48
C ALA A 180 -19.79 3.95 -1.44
N ASN A 181 -18.80 3.18 -0.95
CA ASN A 181 -17.63 2.72 -1.71
C ASN A 181 -16.98 3.85 -2.55
N PRO A 182 -16.59 4.98 -1.94
CA PRO A 182 -16.08 6.15 -2.64
C PRO A 182 -14.78 5.83 -3.41
N SER A 183 -14.43 6.70 -4.38
CA SER A 183 -13.13 6.64 -5.04
C SER A 183 -11.98 7.06 -4.09
N LEU A 184 -10.73 6.80 -4.48
CA LEU A 184 -9.59 7.28 -3.68
C LEU A 184 -9.54 8.80 -3.64
N GLU A 185 -9.83 9.45 -4.76
CA GLU A 185 -9.88 10.91 -4.90
C GLU A 185 -10.93 11.54 -3.96
N GLU A 186 -12.07 10.89 -3.77
CA GLU A 186 -13.10 11.35 -2.80
C GLU A 186 -12.59 11.20 -1.36
N ILE A 187 -11.89 10.13 -1.03
CA ILE A 187 -11.26 9.93 0.28
C ILE A 187 -10.19 11.01 0.54
N GLU A 188 -9.37 11.31 -0.44
CA GLU A 188 -8.33 12.33 -0.38
C GLU A 188 -8.92 13.75 -0.27
N ALA A 189 -9.94 14.06 -1.08
CA ALA A 189 -10.63 15.36 -1.04
C ALA A 189 -11.25 15.64 0.33
N LEU A 190 -11.81 14.60 0.96
CA LEU A 190 -12.35 14.72 2.32
C LEU A 190 -11.26 15.14 3.32
N SER A 191 -10.05 14.64 3.15
CA SER A 191 -8.89 15.01 3.97
C SER A 191 -8.42 16.44 3.73
N ALA A 192 -8.40 16.90 2.47
CA ALA A 192 -7.97 18.25 2.10
C ALA A 192 -8.92 19.33 2.66
N LEU A 193 -10.23 19.08 2.64
CA LEU A 193 -11.24 19.99 3.21
C LEU A 193 -11.06 20.23 4.72
N ARG A 194 -10.38 19.36 5.43
CA ARG A 194 -10.12 19.49 6.88
C ARG A 194 -8.88 20.30 7.19
N GLN A 195 -7.87 20.24 6.36
CA GLN A 195 -6.63 20.99 6.56
C GLN A 195 -6.82 22.48 6.29
N SER A 196 -7.92 22.86 5.63
CA SER A 196 -8.28 24.25 5.34
C SER A 196 -9.12 24.93 6.42
N ARG A 197 -9.45 24.24 7.52
CA ARG A 197 -10.23 24.77 8.67
C ARG A 197 -9.35 24.90 9.90
#